data_8a94559f65b85fa71768dc199c654fc8
#
_entry.id   8a94559f65b85fa71768dc199c654fc8
#
_cell.length_a   1.000
_cell.length_b   1.000
_cell.length_c   1.000
_cell.angle_alpha   90.00
_cell.angle_beta   90.00
_cell.angle_gamma   90.00
#
_symmetry.space_group_name_H-M   'P 1'
#
loop_
_entity.id
_entity.type
_entity.pdbx_description
1 polymer ?
#
loop_
_entity_poly.entity_id
_entity_poly.type
_entity_poly.pdbx_seq_one_letter_code
_entity_poly.pdbx_strand_id
1 'polypeptide(L)'
;MTTILRLPADPARITFPALLLRNAEDHPGLPALSWREGTGWTTLTWSEVRRKTAVLAAGYAALGVGRGEHVLMMMGNTPEHWLSDLALVHLGAVPVTVYGTSAPEQIAHIVRHSGARVAIVEGARELPRWEPLLDDPTAPLERLVVVDPAAAGPHRTYGSLHATGARLFSPDTFEKTWRESRATDPLTVVYTSGTTGDPKGVRLTHGMVVGNGTALDSVIEFPEHVGHICYLPFAHIAERMLGIYLPLLRAAHVYLCAEPTQVAATVRELRPHQFFGVPRVWEKLAAAVRAALAGLPEEQRRAVAAANETARAHVACRERGEEPSAELAAAYREAKEGVLDPLLALAGFDRLLWTASAAAPMPVDVVRFWAGFGLVVMDAWGLTETTGVVTINSPAAFRIGSVGKPLAGMEVRVADDGEVMVRGPFVFAGYLRGEGHGGGVDGGCDADGWFATGDIGHLDDDGFLWITDRKKELIVTSTGKNVAPALVENALKEHPLVGQALVHGDGRSYLVALLVLDPEMAPAWAAAHGIGTTPGELADHPAVRAEVDRAVEAANARLNRTEQIKKYRLLDKEWSPESGELTPSLKLRRRVIREKYADVIDGLYTG
;
A
#
# COMPACT_ATOMS: atom_id res chain seq x y z
N MET A 1 7.81 -28.82 -0.97
CA MET A 1 8.14 -28.69 0.47
C MET A 1 8.67 -27.28 0.67
N THR A 2 7.88 -26.44 1.29
CA THR A 2 8.28 -25.06 1.65
C THR A 2 9.34 -25.18 2.72
N THR A 3 10.59 -24.89 2.38
CA THR A 3 11.66 -24.80 3.38
C THR A 3 11.38 -23.50 4.14
N ILE A 4 10.74 -23.61 5.30
CA ILE A 4 10.65 -22.49 6.23
C ILE A 4 12.08 -22.06 6.50
N LEU A 5 12.44 -20.85 6.08
CA LEU A 5 13.77 -20.29 6.31
C LEU A 5 14.14 -20.46 7.78
N ARG A 6 15.35 -20.93 8.07
CA ARG A 6 15.82 -21.18 9.43
C ARG A 6 15.71 -19.91 10.27
N LEU A 7 14.69 -19.81 11.09
CA LEU A 7 14.62 -18.76 12.10
C LEU A 7 15.53 -19.11 13.28
N PRO A 8 16.08 -18.09 13.98
CA PRO A 8 16.78 -18.32 15.23
C PRO A 8 15.95 -19.19 16.20
N ALA A 9 16.61 -20.12 16.89
CA ALA A 9 15.93 -21.07 17.80
C ALA A 9 15.25 -20.35 19.00
N ASP A 10 15.75 -19.20 19.42
CA ASP A 10 15.17 -18.36 20.47
C ASP A 10 14.26 -17.28 19.86
N PRO A 11 12.94 -17.37 20.00
CA PRO A 11 12.01 -16.37 19.46
C PRO A 11 12.28 -14.94 19.94
N ALA A 12 12.81 -14.78 21.16
CA ALA A 12 13.15 -13.47 21.71
C ALA A 12 14.33 -12.79 20.98
N ARG A 13 15.07 -13.55 20.20
CA ARG A 13 16.22 -13.08 19.41
C ARG A 13 15.96 -13.02 17.92
N ILE A 14 14.73 -13.29 17.47
CA ILE A 14 14.37 -13.09 16.07
C ILE A 14 14.22 -11.59 15.82
N THR A 15 15.29 -10.97 15.35
CA THR A 15 15.38 -9.55 15.03
C THR A 15 15.83 -9.36 13.58
N PHE A 16 15.52 -8.22 12.96
CA PHE A 16 15.92 -7.96 11.58
C PHE A 16 17.43 -7.92 11.36
N PRO A 17 18.25 -7.42 12.31
CA PRO A 17 19.70 -7.60 12.25
C PRO A 17 20.15 -9.07 12.22
N ALA A 18 19.52 -9.95 13.01
CA ALA A 18 19.83 -11.38 13.00
C ALA A 18 19.43 -12.05 11.67
N LEU A 19 18.29 -11.64 11.09
CA LEU A 19 17.85 -12.12 9.78
C LEU A 19 18.79 -11.67 8.66
N LEU A 20 19.29 -10.42 8.69
CA LEU A 20 20.27 -9.95 7.72
C LEU A 20 21.60 -10.73 7.84
N LEU A 21 22.07 -11.03 9.06
CA LEU A 21 23.24 -11.89 9.26
C LEU A 21 23.02 -13.26 8.63
N ARG A 22 21.92 -13.94 8.97
CA ARG A 22 21.54 -15.23 8.39
C ARG A 22 21.58 -15.20 6.87
N ASN A 23 20.91 -14.20 6.24
CA ASN A 23 20.89 -14.11 4.78
C ASN A 23 22.27 -13.92 4.18
N ALA A 24 23.13 -13.13 4.83
CA ALA A 24 24.51 -12.90 4.39
C ALA A 24 25.41 -14.13 4.56
N GLU A 25 25.15 -15.01 5.54
CA GLU A 25 25.89 -16.24 5.79
C GLU A 25 25.38 -17.40 4.91
N ASP A 26 24.06 -17.61 4.86
CA ASP A 26 23.45 -18.73 4.14
C ASP A 26 23.40 -18.49 2.61
N HIS A 27 23.25 -17.21 2.18
CA HIS A 27 23.03 -16.81 0.79
C HIS A 27 23.92 -15.62 0.35
N PRO A 28 25.26 -15.63 0.61
CA PRO A 28 26.12 -14.46 0.45
C PRO A 28 26.11 -13.87 -0.96
N GLY A 29 26.01 -14.70 -1.98
CA GLY A 29 26.08 -14.32 -3.39
C GLY A 29 24.72 -14.11 -4.07
N LEU A 30 23.59 -14.40 -3.38
CA LEU A 30 22.29 -14.18 -3.99
C LEU A 30 21.94 -12.69 -4.05
N PRO A 31 21.26 -12.22 -5.12
CA PRO A 31 20.74 -10.87 -5.21
C PRO A 31 19.79 -10.54 -4.05
N ALA A 32 19.97 -9.38 -3.45
CA ALA A 32 19.12 -8.88 -2.37
C ALA A 32 18.35 -7.62 -2.77
N LEU A 33 19.03 -6.67 -3.41
CA LEU A 33 18.49 -5.37 -3.77
C LEU A 33 18.96 -4.96 -5.15
N SER A 34 18.03 -4.54 -6.00
CA SER A 34 18.32 -3.96 -7.31
C SER A 34 17.58 -2.65 -7.53
N TRP A 35 18.21 -1.72 -8.25
CA TRP A 35 17.61 -0.45 -8.67
C TRP A 35 18.07 -0.07 -10.06
N ARG A 36 17.33 0.83 -10.71
CA ARG A 36 17.71 1.35 -12.03
C ARG A 36 18.86 2.33 -11.94
N GLU A 37 19.86 2.12 -12.80
CA GLU A 37 20.94 3.07 -13.02
C GLU A 37 21.15 3.20 -14.53
N GLY A 38 20.72 4.31 -15.09
CA GLY A 38 20.59 4.46 -16.55
C GLY A 38 19.59 3.46 -17.13
N THR A 39 20.03 2.65 -18.09
CA THR A 39 19.18 1.62 -18.75
C THR A 39 19.30 0.25 -18.12
N GLY A 40 20.20 0.05 -17.16
CA GLY A 40 20.49 -1.23 -16.51
C GLY A 40 19.97 -1.35 -15.09
N TRP A 41 20.20 -2.53 -14.50
CA TRP A 41 19.99 -2.80 -13.09
C TRP A 41 21.34 -2.87 -12.37
N THR A 42 21.51 -2.08 -11.32
CA THR A 42 22.58 -2.24 -10.35
C THR A 42 22.08 -3.11 -9.21
N THR A 43 22.87 -4.10 -8.80
CA THR A 43 22.43 -5.14 -7.86
C THR A 43 23.44 -5.29 -6.73
N LEU A 44 22.92 -5.41 -5.51
CA LEU A 44 23.68 -5.82 -4.32
C LEU A 44 23.27 -7.22 -3.90
N THR A 45 24.27 -8.02 -3.54
CA THR A 45 24.09 -9.33 -2.89
C THR A 45 23.82 -9.16 -1.40
N TRP A 46 23.35 -10.23 -0.72
CA TRP A 46 23.11 -10.19 0.73
C TRP A 46 24.38 -9.88 1.53
N SER A 47 25.55 -10.37 1.12
CA SER A 47 26.82 -10.04 1.78
C SER A 47 27.20 -8.56 1.58
N GLU A 48 26.96 -8.00 0.41
CA GLU A 48 27.21 -6.58 0.14
C GLU A 48 26.24 -5.66 0.88
N VAL A 49 24.96 -6.03 0.96
CA VAL A 49 23.96 -5.33 1.78
C VAL A 49 24.42 -5.28 3.23
N ARG A 50 24.82 -6.43 3.83
CA ARG A 50 25.30 -6.44 5.21
C ARG A 50 26.52 -5.55 5.42
N ARG A 51 27.50 -5.60 4.52
CA ARG A 51 28.69 -4.75 4.59
C ARG A 51 28.36 -3.27 4.52
N LYS A 52 27.51 -2.85 3.56
CA LYS A 52 27.08 -1.45 3.43
C LYS A 52 26.27 -0.99 4.64
N THR A 53 25.37 -1.82 5.13
CA THR A 53 24.59 -1.57 6.36
C THR A 53 25.51 -1.32 7.56
N ALA A 54 26.54 -2.13 7.73
CA ALA A 54 27.50 -2.00 8.84
C ALA A 54 28.29 -0.68 8.79
N VAL A 55 28.76 -0.29 7.61
CA VAL A 55 29.44 1.00 7.38
C VAL A 55 28.50 2.17 7.66
N LEU A 56 27.27 2.12 7.17
CA LEU A 56 26.29 3.19 7.40
C LEU A 56 25.92 3.30 8.88
N ALA A 57 25.77 2.18 9.59
CA ALA A 57 25.51 2.18 11.02
C ALA A 57 26.62 2.94 11.79
N ALA A 58 27.89 2.70 11.46
CA ALA A 58 29.01 3.46 12.04
C ALA A 58 28.93 4.96 11.68
N GLY A 59 28.48 5.31 10.47
CA GLY A 59 28.26 6.69 10.06
C GLY A 59 27.16 7.39 10.89
N TYR A 60 26.03 6.72 11.09
CA TYR A 60 24.93 7.25 11.93
C TYR A 60 25.33 7.35 13.40
N ALA A 61 26.05 6.35 13.92
CA ALA A 61 26.60 6.42 15.28
C ALA A 61 27.51 7.65 15.47
N ALA A 62 28.32 8.00 14.46
CA ALA A 62 29.15 9.21 14.47
C ALA A 62 28.35 10.52 14.46
N LEU A 63 27.07 10.49 14.06
CA LEU A 63 26.12 11.61 14.23
C LEU A 63 25.48 11.64 15.63
N GLY A 64 25.84 10.72 16.52
CA GLY A 64 25.23 10.58 17.83
C GLY A 64 23.90 9.82 17.82
N VAL A 65 23.57 9.11 16.73
CA VAL A 65 22.37 8.26 16.68
C VAL A 65 22.66 6.96 17.43
N GLY A 66 21.79 6.64 18.39
CA GLY A 66 21.92 5.46 19.23
C GLY A 66 20.58 4.73 19.43
N ARG A 67 20.59 3.77 20.37
CA ARG A 67 19.45 2.93 20.68
C ARG A 67 18.24 3.77 21.13
N GLY A 68 17.06 3.48 20.54
CA GLY A 68 15.78 4.12 20.85
C GLY A 68 15.58 5.48 20.18
N GLU A 69 16.63 6.07 19.57
CA GLU A 69 16.47 7.36 18.89
C GLU A 69 15.71 7.23 17.57
N HIS A 70 14.76 8.12 17.35
CA HIS A 70 14.03 8.20 16.09
C HIS A 70 14.86 8.96 15.06
N VAL A 71 14.92 8.44 13.83
CA VAL A 71 15.52 9.11 12.68
C VAL A 71 14.49 9.21 11.57
N LEU A 72 14.20 10.44 11.13
CA LEU A 72 13.22 10.69 10.08
C LEU A 72 13.85 10.49 8.70
N MET A 73 13.08 9.94 7.77
CA MET A 73 13.51 9.71 6.40
C MET A 73 12.43 10.17 5.42
N MET A 74 12.78 11.11 4.53
CA MET A 74 11.91 11.53 3.44
C MET A 74 12.65 11.33 2.13
N MET A 75 12.52 10.13 1.60
CA MET A 75 13.15 9.68 0.36
C MET A 75 12.18 8.76 -0.38
N GLY A 76 12.33 8.67 -1.70
CA GLY A 76 11.63 7.68 -2.51
C GLY A 76 12.13 6.24 -2.28
N ASN A 77 11.75 5.34 -3.18
CA ASN A 77 12.21 3.95 -3.15
C ASN A 77 13.61 3.86 -3.75
N THR A 78 14.60 4.29 -2.98
CA THR A 78 16.02 4.36 -3.33
C THR A 78 16.84 3.38 -2.50
N PRO A 79 18.03 2.95 -2.99
CA PRO A 79 18.93 2.11 -2.20
C PRO A 79 19.40 2.79 -0.91
N GLU A 80 19.52 4.12 -0.89
CA GLU A 80 19.87 4.90 0.29
C GLU A 80 18.83 4.76 1.40
N HIS A 81 17.52 4.80 1.02
CA HIS A 81 16.43 4.60 1.96
C HIS A 81 16.50 3.20 2.58
N TRP A 82 16.55 2.18 1.73
CA TRP A 82 16.52 0.77 2.15
C TRP A 82 17.72 0.41 3.04
N LEU A 83 18.91 0.85 2.66
CA LEU A 83 20.15 0.62 3.43
C LEU A 83 20.17 1.42 4.74
N SER A 84 19.65 2.66 4.75
CA SER A 84 19.55 3.46 5.97
C SER A 84 18.59 2.85 6.99
N ASP A 85 17.44 2.35 6.55
CA ASP A 85 16.50 1.66 7.43
C ASP A 85 17.18 0.51 8.16
N LEU A 86 17.90 -0.35 7.44
CA LEU A 86 18.65 -1.46 8.03
C LEU A 86 19.77 -0.99 8.94
N ALA A 87 20.52 0.05 8.57
CA ALA A 87 21.62 0.56 9.36
C ALA A 87 21.14 1.13 10.71
N LEU A 88 20.04 1.87 10.70
CA LEU A 88 19.43 2.41 11.91
C LEU A 88 18.93 1.29 12.84
N VAL A 89 18.26 0.29 12.27
CA VAL A 89 17.80 -0.88 13.03
C VAL A 89 18.98 -1.66 13.67
N HIS A 90 20.14 -1.73 13.02
CA HIS A 90 21.35 -2.35 13.61
C HIS A 90 21.91 -1.55 14.79
N LEU A 91 21.69 -0.25 14.84
CA LEU A 91 22.03 0.58 16.02
C LEU A 91 20.99 0.46 17.15
N GLY A 92 19.88 -0.23 16.91
CA GLY A 92 18.69 -0.19 17.77
C GLY A 92 17.97 1.16 17.73
N ALA A 93 18.31 2.02 16.77
CA ALA A 93 17.55 3.23 16.46
C ALA A 93 16.28 2.88 15.69
N VAL A 94 15.35 3.81 15.64
CA VAL A 94 14.01 3.59 15.10
C VAL A 94 13.82 4.44 13.83
N PRO A 95 13.88 3.84 12.64
CA PRO A 95 13.59 4.54 11.39
C PRO A 95 12.11 4.94 11.31
N VAL A 96 11.86 6.17 10.88
CA VAL A 96 10.53 6.76 10.73
C VAL A 96 10.43 7.37 9.33
N THR A 97 9.72 6.71 8.43
CA THR A 97 9.56 7.24 7.07
C THR A 97 8.41 8.22 7.00
N VAL A 98 8.68 9.39 6.42
CA VAL A 98 7.71 10.46 6.17
C VAL A 98 7.32 10.44 4.69
N TYR A 99 6.03 10.58 4.39
CA TYR A 99 5.57 10.63 3.00
C TYR A 99 6.17 11.84 2.25
N GLY A 100 6.70 11.62 1.06
CA GLY A 100 7.23 12.68 0.20
C GLY A 100 6.22 13.78 -0.16
N THR A 101 4.91 13.49 -0.03
CA THR A 101 3.79 14.41 -0.26
C THR A 101 3.28 15.09 1.03
N SER A 102 3.92 14.88 2.19
CA SER A 102 3.51 15.54 3.44
C SER A 102 3.70 17.05 3.37
N ALA A 103 2.68 17.78 3.83
CA ALA A 103 2.74 19.24 3.94
C ALA A 103 3.74 19.69 5.04
N PRO A 104 4.27 20.91 4.98
CA PRO A 104 5.22 21.42 5.97
C PRO A 104 4.73 21.30 7.42
N GLU A 105 3.45 21.57 7.67
CA GLU A 105 2.84 21.48 9.00
C GLU A 105 2.81 20.04 9.54
N GLN A 106 2.57 19.07 8.65
CA GLN A 106 2.60 17.65 9.01
C GLN A 106 4.03 17.20 9.34
N ILE A 107 5.02 17.65 8.55
CA ILE A 107 6.44 17.38 8.82
C ILE A 107 6.83 17.97 10.17
N ALA A 108 6.50 19.24 10.42
CA ALA A 108 6.79 19.92 11.67
C ALA A 108 6.13 19.20 12.87
N HIS A 109 4.89 18.75 12.73
CA HIS A 109 4.23 17.92 13.73
C HIS A 109 5.01 16.62 14.00
N ILE A 110 5.36 15.87 12.96
CA ILE A 110 6.07 14.59 13.08
C ILE A 110 7.44 14.80 13.74
N VAL A 111 8.18 15.85 13.37
CA VAL A 111 9.49 16.19 13.98
C VAL A 111 9.34 16.42 15.50
N ARG A 112 8.39 17.27 15.90
CA ARG A 112 8.17 17.56 17.34
C ARG A 112 7.67 16.33 18.10
N HIS A 113 6.69 15.64 17.52
CA HIS A 113 6.05 14.50 18.16
C HIS A 113 7.01 13.31 18.32
N SER A 114 7.84 13.02 17.31
CA SER A 114 8.83 11.94 17.37
C SER A 114 10.04 12.27 18.22
N GLY A 115 10.35 13.55 18.44
CA GLY A 115 11.57 13.99 19.10
C GLY A 115 12.84 13.72 18.32
N ALA A 116 12.73 13.51 17.00
CA ALA A 116 13.87 13.17 16.16
C ALA A 116 14.83 14.36 15.97
N ARG A 117 16.13 14.12 16.23
CA ARG A 117 17.20 15.12 16.08
C ARG A 117 17.88 15.06 14.70
N VAL A 118 17.70 13.96 13.96
CA VAL A 118 18.32 13.73 12.66
C VAL A 118 17.24 13.39 11.65
N ALA A 119 17.32 13.98 10.46
CA ALA A 119 16.52 13.58 9.32
C ALA A 119 17.40 13.36 8.09
N ILE A 120 16.95 12.44 7.22
CA ILE A 120 17.56 12.14 5.94
C ILE A 120 16.56 12.52 4.86
N VAL A 121 16.97 13.36 3.92
CA VAL A 121 16.12 13.87 2.83
C VAL A 121 16.78 13.60 1.48
N GLU A 122 15.97 13.42 0.45
CA GLU A 122 16.50 13.04 -0.85
C GLU A 122 17.26 14.19 -1.52
N GLY A 123 16.68 15.37 -1.61
CA GLY A 123 17.36 16.48 -2.28
C GLY A 123 16.58 17.80 -2.30
N ALA A 124 16.75 18.55 -3.40
CA ALA A 124 16.26 19.92 -3.54
C ALA A 124 14.73 20.07 -3.37
N ARG A 125 13.97 19.03 -3.68
CA ARG A 125 12.50 19.03 -3.54
C ARG A 125 12.04 19.01 -2.09
N GLU A 126 12.76 18.30 -1.23
CA GLU A 126 12.42 18.10 0.17
C GLU A 126 12.94 19.22 1.07
N LEU A 127 14.16 19.68 0.83
CA LEU A 127 14.89 20.64 1.67
C LEU A 127 14.07 21.87 2.11
N PRO A 128 13.33 22.58 1.23
CA PRO A 128 12.57 23.77 1.63
C PRO A 128 11.52 23.53 2.73
N ARG A 129 11.09 22.27 2.89
CA ARG A 129 10.13 21.88 3.93
C ARG A 129 10.80 21.50 5.26
N TRP A 130 12.10 21.20 5.25
CA TRP A 130 12.86 20.71 6.40
C TRP A 130 13.80 21.76 6.99
N GLU A 131 14.47 22.58 6.17
CA GLU A 131 15.43 23.59 6.62
C GLU A 131 14.86 24.56 7.66
N PRO A 132 13.63 25.07 7.53
CA PRO A 132 13.07 25.97 8.54
C PRO A 132 12.96 25.34 9.95
N LEU A 133 12.91 24.01 10.04
CA LEU A 133 12.82 23.31 11.31
C LEU A 133 14.14 23.24 12.08
N LEU A 134 15.28 23.49 11.42
CA LEU A 134 16.58 23.60 12.08
C LEU A 134 16.70 24.87 12.93
N ASP A 135 16.00 25.92 12.52
CA ASP A 135 15.99 27.22 13.21
C ASP A 135 14.76 27.39 14.14
N ASP A 136 13.82 26.41 14.14
CA ASP A 136 12.64 26.43 14.99
C ASP A 136 13.01 25.94 16.41
N PRO A 137 12.99 26.83 17.44
CA PRO A 137 13.37 26.46 18.80
C PRO A 137 12.44 25.43 19.45
N THR A 138 11.28 25.17 18.86
CA THR A 138 10.32 24.16 19.32
C THR A 138 10.54 22.80 18.66
N ALA A 139 11.34 22.73 17.60
CA ALA A 139 11.67 21.50 16.91
C ALA A 139 12.99 20.93 17.46
N PRO A 140 13.04 19.61 17.77
CA PRO A 140 14.26 18.97 18.25
C PRO A 140 15.29 18.71 17.13
N LEU A 141 14.96 19.00 15.88
CA LEU A 141 15.79 18.69 14.71
C LEU A 141 17.10 19.49 14.74
N GLU A 142 18.22 18.78 14.71
CA GLU A 142 19.56 19.37 14.75
C GLU A 142 20.31 19.25 13.44
N ARG A 143 20.04 18.20 12.66
CA ARG A 143 20.86 17.83 11.50
C ARG A 143 20.03 17.26 10.36
N LEU A 144 20.40 17.68 9.15
CA LEU A 144 19.97 17.05 7.90
C LEU A 144 21.12 16.29 7.24
N VAL A 145 20.81 15.12 6.72
CA VAL A 145 21.64 14.35 5.79
C VAL A 145 20.94 14.36 4.43
N VAL A 146 21.61 14.82 3.40
CA VAL A 146 21.04 14.97 2.05
C VAL A 146 21.66 13.93 1.13
N VAL A 147 20.82 13.20 0.40
CA VAL A 147 21.25 12.14 -0.52
C VAL A 147 21.91 12.75 -1.75
N ASP A 148 21.23 13.69 -2.41
CA ASP A 148 21.77 14.41 -3.57
C ASP A 148 22.88 15.40 -3.15
N PRO A 149 24.16 15.14 -3.50
CA PRO A 149 25.25 16.02 -3.11
C PRO A 149 25.16 17.41 -3.75
N ALA A 150 24.49 17.55 -4.91
CA ALA A 150 24.33 18.83 -5.57
C ALA A 150 23.37 19.77 -4.82
N ALA A 151 22.41 19.19 -4.10
CA ALA A 151 21.44 19.94 -3.31
C ALA A 151 21.87 20.17 -1.86
N ALA A 152 22.92 19.51 -1.38
CA ALA A 152 23.24 19.46 0.05
C ALA A 152 23.59 20.81 0.71
N GLY A 153 24.13 21.77 -0.05
CA GLY A 153 24.51 23.08 0.52
C GLY A 153 25.41 22.95 1.74
N PRO A 154 25.00 23.51 2.92
CA PRO A 154 25.78 23.39 4.16
C PRO A 154 25.59 22.06 4.89
N HIS A 155 24.62 21.24 4.46
CA HIS A 155 24.27 20.00 5.15
C HIS A 155 25.24 18.86 4.82
N ARG A 156 25.22 17.85 5.66
CA ARG A 156 26.01 16.65 5.44
C ARG A 156 25.46 15.84 4.29
N THR A 157 26.29 15.43 3.34
CA THR A 157 25.87 14.51 2.28
C THR A 157 25.83 13.05 2.78
N TYR A 158 24.96 12.24 2.19
CA TYR A 158 24.92 10.80 2.42
C TYR A 158 26.27 10.13 2.10
N GLY A 159 26.94 10.56 1.01
CA GLY A 159 28.28 10.09 0.67
C GLY A 159 29.32 10.40 1.77
N SER A 160 29.27 11.61 2.38
CA SER A 160 30.17 11.97 3.47
C SER A 160 29.87 11.20 4.77
N LEU A 161 28.59 10.87 5.02
CA LEU A 161 28.18 10.00 6.11
C LEU A 161 28.79 8.60 5.94
N HIS A 162 28.64 8.01 4.74
CA HIS A 162 29.22 6.70 4.41
C HIS A 162 30.74 6.71 4.52
N ALA A 163 31.43 7.74 4.02
CA ALA A 163 32.90 7.87 4.15
C ALA A 163 33.34 7.97 5.61
N THR A 164 32.58 8.69 6.45
CA THR A 164 32.82 8.75 7.90
C THR A 164 32.67 7.37 8.54
N GLY A 165 31.58 6.67 8.19
CA GLY A 165 31.34 5.31 8.66
C GLY A 165 32.44 4.34 8.26
N ALA A 166 32.91 4.38 7.01
CA ALA A 166 34.00 3.52 6.54
C ALA A 166 35.30 3.72 7.33
N ARG A 167 35.59 4.94 7.75
CA ARG A 167 36.77 5.28 8.57
C ARG A 167 36.64 4.83 10.03
N LEU A 168 35.43 4.88 10.59
CA LEU A 168 35.15 4.61 12.00
C LEU A 168 34.62 3.19 12.27
N PHE A 169 34.34 2.43 11.22
CA PHE A 169 33.77 1.09 11.33
C PHE A 169 34.68 0.17 12.18
N SER A 170 34.03 -0.49 13.13
CA SER A 170 34.63 -1.54 13.97
C SER A 170 33.71 -2.76 13.93
N PRO A 171 34.19 -3.92 13.42
CA PRO A 171 33.40 -5.15 13.39
C PRO A 171 32.90 -5.56 14.78
N ASP A 172 33.74 -5.51 15.79
CA ASP A 172 33.39 -5.90 17.16
C ASP A 172 32.30 -5.00 17.75
N THR A 173 32.42 -3.69 17.54
CA THR A 173 31.39 -2.74 17.99
C THR A 173 30.06 -2.98 17.27
N PHE A 174 30.09 -3.17 15.95
CA PHE A 174 28.91 -3.45 15.16
C PHE A 174 28.20 -4.73 15.63
N GLU A 175 28.94 -5.83 15.75
CA GLU A 175 28.40 -7.11 16.20
C GLU A 175 27.83 -7.04 17.63
N LYS A 176 28.51 -6.36 18.54
CA LYS A 176 28.01 -6.15 19.89
C LYS A 176 26.71 -5.37 19.91
N THR A 177 26.64 -4.26 19.18
CA THR A 177 25.51 -3.32 19.24
C THR A 177 24.20 -3.96 18.82
N TRP A 178 24.18 -4.64 17.66
CA TRP A 178 22.91 -5.23 17.17
C TRP A 178 22.49 -6.49 17.94
N ARG A 179 23.48 -7.25 18.52
CA ARG A 179 23.16 -8.45 19.32
C ARG A 179 22.44 -8.15 20.64
N GLU A 180 22.43 -6.89 21.07
CA GLU A 180 21.63 -6.42 22.20
C GLU A 180 20.14 -6.30 21.88
N SER A 181 19.75 -6.25 20.60
CA SER A 181 18.35 -6.11 20.18
C SER A 181 17.52 -7.33 20.55
N ARG A 182 16.27 -7.09 20.88
CA ARG A 182 15.26 -8.09 21.26
C ARG A 182 14.03 -8.01 20.36
N ALA A 183 13.26 -9.07 20.30
CA ALA A 183 11.98 -9.10 19.56
C ALA A 183 10.99 -8.04 20.04
N THR A 184 11.07 -7.64 21.31
CA THR A 184 10.21 -6.61 21.92
C THR A 184 10.65 -5.18 21.65
N ASP A 185 11.88 -4.97 21.14
CA ASP A 185 12.36 -3.63 20.85
C ASP A 185 11.60 -3.00 19.68
N PRO A 186 11.46 -1.67 19.69
CA PRO A 186 10.89 -0.95 18.55
C PRO A 186 11.72 -1.19 17.28
N LEU A 187 11.03 -1.54 16.20
CA LEU A 187 11.61 -1.70 14.86
C LEU A 187 11.43 -0.43 14.03
N THR A 188 10.25 0.14 14.09
CA THR A 188 9.89 1.34 13.33
C THR A 188 8.69 2.04 13.96
N VAL A 189 8.51 3.32 13.63
CA VAL A 189 7.26 4.05 13.86
C VAL A 189 6.69 4.47 12.51
N VAL A 190 5.43 4.12 12.28
CA VAL A 190 4.69 4.49 11.07
C VAL A 190 3.64 5.52 11.42
N TYR A 191 3.71 6.72 10.83
CA TYR A 191 2.71 7.76 11.04
C TYR A 191 1.52 7.53 10.11
N THR A 192 0.33 7.37 10.72
CA THR A 192 -0.92 7.25 9.97
C THR A 192 -1.52 8.64 9.75
N SER A 193 -1.86 8.93 8.50
CA SER A 193 -2.64 10.12 8.17
C SER A 193 -4.11 9.84 8.50
N GLY A 194 -4.52 10.14 9.73
CA GLY A 194 -5.94 10.12 10.08
C GLY A 194 -6.73 11.05 9.15
N THR A 195 -7.96 10.66 8.77
CA THR A 195 -8.86 11.53 8.00
C THR A 195 -9.27 12.78 8.78
N THR A 196 -9.02 12.79 10.09
CA THR A 196 -9.43 13.87 11.02
C THR A 196 -8.34 14.09 12.08
N GLY A 197 -7.41 15.00 11.82
CA GLY A 197 -6.43 15.43 12.83
C GLY A 197 -4.97 15.22 12.42
N ASP A 198 -4.07 15.44 13.39
CA ASP A 198 -2.63 15.26 13.20
C ASP A 198 -2.24 13.78 13.05
N PRO A 199 -1.18 13.50 12.28
CA PRO A 199 -0.68 12.14 12.12
C PRO A 199 -0.32 11.49 13.46
N LYS A 200 -0.75 10.24 13.67
CA LYS A 200 -0.45 9.45 14.88
C LYS A 200 0.65 8.43 14.61
N GLY A 201 1.63 8.36 15.49
CA GLY A 201 2.73 7.40 15.39
C GLY A 201 2.35 6.01 15.93
N VAL A 202 2.39 5.00 15.08
CA VAL A 202 2.19 3.58 15.44
C VAL A 202 3.55 2.94 15.60
N ARG A 203 3.87 2.48 16.81
CA ARG A 203 5.13 1.80 17.11
C ARG A 203 5.00 0.31 16.88
N LEU A 204 5.84 -0.23 16.02
CA LEU A 204 5.93 -1.65 15.69
C LEU A 204 7.22 -2.24 16.22
N THR A 205 7.15 -3.48 16.75
CA THR A 205 8.32 -4.21 17.25
C THR A 205 8.82 -5.25 16.24
N HIS A 206 10.05 -5.72 16.42
CA HIS A 206 10.59 -6.83 15.62
C HIS A 206 9.67 -8.06 15.67
N GLY A 207 9.22 -8.44 16.86
CA GLY A 207 8.39 -9.63 17.08
C GLY A 207 7.03 -9.54 16.38
N MET A 208 6.38 -8.37 16.42
CA MET A 208 5.10 -8.15 15.73
C MET A 208 5.25 -8.37 14.22
N VAL A 209 6.29 -7.77 13.62
CA VAL A 209 6.53 -7.83 12.18
C VAL A 209 6.95 -9.25 11.74
N VAL A 210 7.82 -9.91 12.49
CA VAL A 210 8.20 -11.32 12.23
C VAL A 210 6.99 -12.23 12.36
N GLY A 211 6.18 -12.04 13.41
CA GLY A 211 4.97 -12.84 13.63
C GLY A 211 3.95 -12.70 12.51
N ASN A 212 3.67 -11.46 12.07
CA ASN A 212 2.77 -11.21 10.95
C ASN A 212 3.30 -11.83 9.65
N GLY A 213 4.60 -11.67 9.35
CA GLY A 213 5.24 -12.27 8.18
C GLY A 213 5.19 -13.80 8.19
N THR A 214 5.41 -14.43 9.36
CA THR A 214 5.32 -15.90 9.51
C THR A 214 3.88 -16.39 9.36
N ALA A 215 2.89 -15.64 9.87
CA ALA A 215 1.48 -15.96 9.70
C ALA A 215 1.05 -15.87 8.22
N LEU A 216 1.56 -14.87 7.48
CA LEU A 216 1.35 -14.79 6.02
C LEU A 216 1.97 -15.98 5.28
N ASP A 217 3.17 -16.40 5.65
CA ASP A 217 3.84 -17.56 5.04
C ASP A 217 3.06 -18.87 5.25
N SER A 218 2.24 -18.97 6.31
CA SER A 218 1.41 -20.15 6.57
C SER A 218 0.22 -20.29 5.63
N VAL A 219 -0.21 -19.20 4.97
CA VAL A 219 -1.39 -19.19 4.07
C VAL A 219 -1.04 -18.98 2.61
N ILE A 220 0.21 -18.56 2.32
CA ILE A 220 0.69 -18.29 0.97
C ILE A 220 2.04 -18.96 0.78
N GLU A 221 2.10 -19.96 -0.09
CA GLU A 221 3.36 -20.60 -0.45
C GLU A 221 4.15 -19.72 -1.44
N PHE A 222 5.34 -19.30 -1.04
CA PHE A 222 6.26 -18.60 -1.91
C PHE A 222 7.46 -19.48 -2.25
N PRO A 223 7.93 -19.44 -3.51
CA PRO A 223 9.24 -19.97 -3.83
C PRO A 223 10.34 -19.26 -3.02
N GLU A 224 11.43 -19.95 -2.76
CA GLU A 224 12.63 -19.33 -2.21
C GLU A 224 13.17 -18.24 -3.14
N HIS A 225 13.72 -17.16 -2.56
CA HIS A 225 14.37 -16.05 -3.28
C HIS A 225 13.48 -15.36 -4.33
N VAL A 226 12.17 -15.36 -4.10
CA VAL A 226 11.22 -14.72 -5.01
C VAL A 226 11.48 -13.22 -5.13
N GLY A 227 11.38 -12.68 -6.34
CA GLY A 227 11.50 -11.25 -6.59
C GLY A 227 10.26 -10.47 -6.16
N HIS A 228 10.48 -9.29 -5.55
CA HIS A 228 9.43 -8.32 -5.22
C HIS A 228 9.70 -6.98 -5.91
N ILE A 229 8.70 -6.42 -6.60
CA ILE A 229 8.75 -5.07 -7.18
C ILE A 229 8.25 -4.09 -6.13
N CYS A 230 9.17 -3.31 -5.57
CA CYS A 230 8.92 -2.33 -4.53
C CYS A 230 8.66 -0.96 -5.16
N TYR A 231 7.41 -0.48 -5.12
CA TYR A 231 7.00 0.76 -5.79
C TYR A 231 6.07 1.65 -4.97
N LEU A 232 5.43 1.12 -3.92
CA LEU A 232 4.64 1.93 -3.01
C LEU A 232 5.56 2.69 -2.03
N PRO A 233 5.12 3.81 -1.45
CA PRO A 233 5.95 4.54 -0.50
C PRO A 233 6.30 3.71 0.74
N PHE A 234 7.57 3.70 1.17
CA PHE A 234 7.99 3.07 2.43
C PHE A 234 7.38 3.70 3.69
N ALA A 235 6.75 4.86 3.57
CA ALA A 235 5.96 5.44 4.65
C ALA A 235 4.66 4.65 4.92
N HIS A 236 4.22 3.78 3.98
CA HIS A 236 3.05 2.94 4.13
C HIS A 236 3.44 1.56 4.66
N ILE A 237 2.68 1.05 5.63
CA ILE A 237 2.96 -0.25 6.26
C ILE A 237 3.04 -1.40 5.24
N ALA A 238 2.22 -1.39 4.18
CA ALA A 238 2.24 -2.44 3.17
C ALA A 238 3.61 -2.54 2.49
N GLU A 239 4.22 -1.42 2.05
CA GLU A 239 5.52 -1.48 1.39
C GLU A 239 6.66 -1.73 2.38
N ARG A 240 6.56 -1.27 3.62
CA ARG A 240 7.53 -1.68 4.65
C ARG A 240 7.55 -3.18 4.87
N MET A 241 6.36 -3.81 4.91
CA MET A 241 6.24 -5.27 5.01
C MET A 241 6.79 -5.94 3.75
N LEU A 242 6.30 -5.57 2.58
CA LEU A 242 6.60 -6.25 1.30
C LEU A 242 7.99 -5.95 0.76
N GLY A 243 8.47 -4.71 0.90
CA GLY A 243 9.71 -4.22 0.30
C GLY A 243 10.92 -4.26 1.23
N ILE A 244 10.73 -4.33 2.57
CA ILE A 244 11.84 -4.39 3.53
C ILE A 244 11.79 -5.67 4.35
N TYR A 245 10.71 -5.93 5.08
CA TYR A 245 10.69 -6.91 6.15
C TYR A 245 10.50 -8.35 5.65
N LEU A 246 9.53 -8.61 4.79
CA LEU A 246 9.35 -9.94 4.20
C LEU A 246 10.54 -10.39 3.34
N PRO A 247 11.19 -9.51 2.56
CA PRO A 247 12.43 -9.86 1.88
C PRO A 247 13.54 -10.33 2.82
N LEU A 248 13.71 -9.69 3.97
CA LEU A 248 14.68 -10.14 4.97
C LEU A 248 14.31 -11.49 5.59
N LEU A 249 13.02 -11.70 5.85
CA LEU A 249 12.51 -12.96 6.39
C LEU A 249 12.72 -14.13 5.42
N ARG A 250 12.55 -13.90 4.11
CA ARG A 250 12.56 -14.92 3.04
C ARG A 250 13.82 -14.94 2.20
N ALA A 251 14.83 -14.13 2.50
CA ALA A 251 15.98 -13.89 1.64
C ALA A 251 15.59 -13.56 0.17
N ALA A 252 14.51 -12.79 0.00
CA ALA A 252 13.94 -12.46 -1.30
C ALA A 252 14.72 -11.32 -1.99
N HIS A 253 14.56 -11.20 -3.31
CA HIS A 253 15.19 -10.16 -4.12
C HIS A 253 14.24 -8.97 -4.31
N VAL A 254 14.64 -7.78 -3.88
CA VAL A 254 13.87 -6.54 -4.03
C VAL A 254 14.33 -5.77 -5.25
N TYR A 255 13.38 -5.39 -6.10
CA TYR A 255 13.59 -4.48 -7.23
C TYR A 255 12.93 -3.15 -6.92
N LEU A 256 13.74 -2.11 -6.68
CA LEU A 256 13.23 -0.76 -6.42
C LEU A 256 12.74 -0.12 -7.71
N CYS A 257 11.48 0.28 -7.71
CA CYS A 257 10.86 1.05 -8.77
C CYS A 257 10.50 2.44 -8.20
N ALA A 258 11.41 3.39 -8.38
CA ALA A 258 11.27 4.73 -7.80
C ALA A 258 10.09 5.50 -8.39
N GLU A 259 9.80 5.27 -9.68
CA GLU A 259 8.74 5.96 -10.41
C GLU A 259 7.50 5.07 -10.57
N PRO A 260 6.36 5.37 -9.93
CA PRO A 260 5.13 4.57 -10.04
C PRO A 260 4.63 4.38 -11.49
N THR A 261 4.92 5.33 -12.38
CA THR A 261 4.59 5.26 -13.80
C THR A 261 5.35 4.16 -14.55
N GLN A 262 6.48 3.69 -14.00
CA GLN A 262 7.31 2.63 -14.57
C GLN A 262 6.89 1.22 -14.15
N VAL A 263 5.93 1.08 -13.23
CA VAL A 263 5.53 -0.23 -12.67
C VAL A 263 5.12 -1.22 -13.76
N ALA A 264 4.27 -0.82 -14.70
CA ALA A 264 3.81 -1.69 -15.78
C ALA A 264 4.96 -2.16 -16.70
N ALA A 265 5.93 -1.28 -16.99
CA ALA A 265 7.12 -1.63 -17.77
C ALA A 265 8.02 -2.59 -16.97
N THR A 266 8.23 -2.32 -15.68
CA THR A 266 9.03 -3.17 -14.79
C THR A 266 8.41 -4.56 -14.62
N VAL A 267 7.09 -4.66 -14.49
CA VAL A 267 6.37 -5.95 -14.42
C VAL A 267 6.60 -6.76 -15.70
N ARG A 268 6.45 -6.15 -16.88
CA ARG A 268 6.69 -6.83 -18.17
C ARG A 268 8.12 -7.32 -18.34
N GLU A 269 9.09 -6.57 -17.85
CA GLU A 269 10.51 -6.93 -17.94
C GLU A 269 10.87 -8.06 -16.97
N LEU A 270 10.46 -7.94 -15.71
CA LEU A 270 10.86 -8.87 -14.65
C LEU A 270 10.02 -10.14 -14.62
N ARG A 271 8.77 -10.09 -15.10
CA ARG A 271 7.79 -11.20 -15.06
C ARG A 271 7.78 -11.86 -13.68
N PRO A 272 7.30 -11.13 -12.64
CA PRO A 272 7.44 -11.54 -11.25
C PRO A 272 6.59 -12.77 -10.93
N HIS A 273 6.98 -13.52 -9.87
CA HIS A 273 6.17 -14.63 -9.34
C HIS A 273 5.10 -14.15 -8.35
N GLN A 274 5.23 -12.94 -7.85
CA GLN A 274 4.26 -12.29 -6.98
C GLN A 274 4.07 -10.83 -7.37
N PHE A 275 2.84 -10.34 -7.23
CA PHE A 275 2.56 -8.92 -7.45
C PHE A 275 1.50 -8.43 -6.46
N PHE A 276 1.85 -7.39 -5.73
CA PHE A 276 0.91 -6.66 -4.89
C PHE A 276 0.57 -5.32 -5.56
N GLY A 277 -0.72 -5.05 -5.72
CA GLY A 277 -1.20 -3.80 -6.29
C GLY A 277 -2.31 -3.22 -5.44
N VAL A 278 -2.26 -1.92 -5.17
CA VAL A 278 -3.46 -1.23 -4.67
C VAL A 278 -4.55 -1.23 -5.74
N PRO A 279 -5.85 -1.10 -5.40
CA PRO A 279 -6.95 -1.22 -6.37
C PRO A 279 -6.73 -0.43 -7.65
N ARG A 280 -6.27 0.81 -7.55
CA ARG A 280 -6.01 1.69 -8.70
C ARG A 280 -5.00 1.12 -9.71
N VAL A 281 -4.00 0.40 -9.24
CA VAL A 281 -3.02 -0.26 -10.12
C VAL A 281 -3.68 -1.39 -10.91
N TRP A 282 -4.49 -2.22 -10.24
CA TRP A 282 -5.23 -3.30 -10.88
C TRP A 282 -6.28 -2.79 -11.87
N GLU A 283 -6.96 -1.67 -11.56
CA GLU A 283 -7.90 -0.98 -12.44
C GLU A 283 -7.21 -0.50 -13.72
N LYS A 284 -6.08 0.21 -13.59
CA LYS A 284 -5.29 0.69 -14.74
C LYS A 284 -4.78 -0.45 -15.62
N LEU A 285 -4.25 -1.50 -15.01
CA LEU A 285 -3.80 -2.69 -15.74
C LEU A 285 -4.95 -3.38 -16.46
N ALA A 286 -6.11 -3.54 -15.83
CA ALA A 286 -7.30 -4.09 -16.47
C ALA A 286 -7.80 -3.23 -17.63
N ALA A 287 -7.81 -1.91 -17.48
CA ALA A 287 -8.18 -0.98 -18.55
C ALA A 287 -7.23 -1.09 -19.77
N ALA A 288 -5.91 -1.17 -19.52
CA ALA A 288 -4.92 -1.34 -20.57
C ALA A 288 -5.10 -2.67 -21.33
N VAL A 289 -5.36 -3.77 -20.60
CA VAL A 289 -5.63 -5.09 -21.23
C VAL A 289 -6.94 -5.05 -22.01
N ARG A 290 -8.02 -4.46 -21.47
CA ARG A 290 -9.30 -4.30 -22.21
C ARG A 290 -9.12 -3.53 -23.52
N ALA A 291 -8.36 -2.43 -23.49
CA ALA A 291 -8.06 -1.64 -24.69
C ALA A 291 -7.28 -2.44 -25.73
N ALA A 292 -6.28 -3.21 -25.31
CA ALA A 292 -5.51 -4.08 -26.19
C ALA A 292 -6.39 -5.18 -26.83
N LEU A 293 -7.27 -5.81 -26.05
CA LEU A 293 -8.20 -6.83 -26.52
C LEU A 293 -9.22 -6.27 -27.52
N ALA A 294 -9.70 -5.04 -27.33
CA ALA A 294 -10.62 -4.40 -28.25
C ALA A 294 -10.02 -4.19 -29.66
N GLY A 295 -8.70 -4.04 -29.75
CA GLY A 295 -7.96 -3.95 -31.03
C GLY A 295 -7.71 -5.27 -31.74
N LEU A 296 -8.03 -6.42 -31.14
CA LEU A 296 -7.83 -7.73 -31.77
C LEU A 296 -8.86 -8.01 -32.88
N PRO A 297 -8.51 -8.85 -33.89
CA PRO A 297 -9.46 -9.38 -34.86
C PRO A 297 -10.63 -10.10 -34.17
N GLU A 298 -11.81 -10.09 -34.81
CA GLU A 298 -13.05 -10.66 -34.27
C GLU A 298 -12.91 -12.11 -33.82
N GLU A 299 -12.24 -12.94 -34.61
CA GLU A 299 -11.99 -14.36 -34.32
C GLU A 299 -11.19 -14.52 -33.02
N GLN A 300 -10.12 -13.72 -32.87
CA GLN A 300 -9.30 -13.75 -31.65
C GLN A 300 -10.07 -13.24 -30.44
N ARG A 301 -10.91 -12.19 -30.58
CA ARG A 301 -11.77 -11.71 -29.50
C ARG A 301 -12.75 -12.80 -29.03
N ARG A 302 -13.33 -13.58 -29.95
CA ARG A 302 -14.21 -14.71 -29.61
C ARG A 302 -13.46 -15.81 -28.88
N ALA A 303 -12.25 -16.14 -29.34
CA ALA A 303 -11.41 -17.14 -28.66
C ALA A 303 -11.07 -16.72 -27.23
N VAL A 304 -10.68 -15.44 -27.03
CA VAL A 304 -10.41 -14.88 -25.70
C VAL A 304 -11.67 -14.89 -24.83
N ALA A 305 -12.84 -14.52 -25.37
CA ALA A 305 -14.08 -14.53 -24.63
C ALA A 305 -14.46 -15.93 -24.12
N ALA A 306 -14.31 -16.97 -24.97
CA ALA A 306 -14.56 -18.37 -24.62
C ALA A 306 -13.58 -18.87 -23.55
N ALA A 307 -12.28 -18.55 -23.70
CA ALA A 307 -11.27 -18.89 -22.72
C ALA A 307 -11.52 -18.23 -21.36
N ASN A 308 -11.92 -16.95 -21.36
CA ASN A 308 -12.29 -16.20 -20.15
C ASN A 308 -13.52 -16.81 -19.45
N GLU A 309 -14.52 -17.27 -20.18
CA GLU A 309 -15.71 -17.92 -19.62
C GLU A 309 -15.32 -19.23 -18.92
N THR A 310 -14.50 -20.04 -19.55
CA THR A 310 -13.95 -21.28 -18.98
C THR A 310 -13.14 -21.00 -17.70
N ALA A 311 -12.29 -19.98 -17.72
CA ALA A 311 -11.50 -19.59 -16.55
C ALA A 311 -12.40 -19.13 -15.39
N ARG A 312 -13.42 -18.30 -15.67
CA ARG A 312 -14.39 -17.87 -14.63
C ARG A 312 -15.15 -19.05 -14.03
N ALA A 313 -15.59 -20.00 -14.85
CA ALA A 313 -16.27 -21.20 -14.35
C ALA A 313 -15.35 -22.02 -13.45
N HIS A 314 -14.08 -22.20 -13.83
CA HIS A 314 -13.07 -22.88 -13.02
C HIS A 314 -12.82 -22.16 -11.69
N VAL A 315 -12.64 -20.83 -11.72
CA VAL A 315 -12.44 -20.01 -10.50
C VAL A 315 -13.67 -20.07 -9.59
N ALA A 316 -14.89 -20.01 -10.16
CA ALA A 316 -16.12 -20.08 -9.39
C ALA A 316 -16.32 -21.40 -8.64
N CYS A 317 -15.86 -22.53 -9.20
CA CYS A 317 -15.83 -23.81 -8.46
C CYS A 317 -14.91 -23.73 -7.24
N ARG A 318 -13.69 -23.23 -7.43
CA ARG A 318 -12.71 -23.06 -6.36
C ARG A 318 -13.19 -22.06 -5.29
N GLU A 319 -13.85 -20.98 -5.70
CA GLU A 319 -14.44 -20.01 -4.78
C GLU A 319 -15.46 -20.66 -3.83
N ARG A 320 -16.24 -21.65 -4.30
CA ARG A 320 -17.16 -22.43 -3.46
C ARG A 320 -16.48 -23.53 -2.65
N GLY A 321 -15.16 -23.72 -2.80
CA GLY A 321 -14.43 -24.83 -2.18
C GLY A 321 -14.69 -26.18 -2.85
N GLU A 322 -15.17 -26.18 -4.10
CA GLU A 322 -15.48 -27.36 -4.91
C GLU A 322 -14.31 -27.68 -5.84
N GLU A 323 -14.04 -28.97 -6.04
CA GLU A 323 -13.11 -29.40 -7.09
C GLU A 323 -13.79 -29.30 -8.45
N PRO A 324 -13.16 -28.65 -9.46
CA PRO A 324 -13.69 -28.61 -10.81
C PRO A 324 -13.82 -30.03 -11.41
N SER A 325 -14.86 -30.28 -12.20
CA SER A 325 -14.98 -31.54 -12.92
C SER A 325 -13.74 -31.80 -13.82
N ALA A 326 -13.43 -33.06 -14.11
CA ALA A 326 -12.31 -33.42 -14.97
C ALA A 326 -12.38 -32.72 -16.35
N GLU A 327 -13.60 -32.57 -16.89
CA GLU A 327 -13.86 -31.86 -18.16
C GLU A 327 -13.54 -30.37 -18.05
N LEU A 328 -14.03 -29.69 -16.98
CA LEU A 328 -13.76 -28.26 -16.76
C LEU A 328 -12.27 -28.02 -16.50
N ALA A 329 -11.61 -28.88 -15.72
CA ALA A 329 -10.18 -28.79 -15.46
C ALA A 329 -9.34 -28.98 -16.76
N ALA A 330 -9.73 -29.89 -17.65
CA ALA A 330 -9.08 -30.09 -18.92
C ALA A 330 -9.30 -28.88 -19.86
N ALA A 331 -10.55 -28.41 -20.00
CA ALA A 331 -10.89 -27.25 -20.80
C ALA A 331 -10.17 -25.97 -20.31
N TYR A 332 -10.09 -25.78 -18.99
CA TYR A 332 -9.35 -24.65 -18.41
C TYR A 332 -7.85 -24.72 -18.73
N ARG A 333 -7.24 -25.91 -18.65
CA ARG A 333 -5.82 -26.09 -18.99
C ARG A 333 -5.55 -25.73 -20.45
N GLU A 334 -6.38 -26.21 -21.37
CA GLU A 334 -6.29 -25.88 -22.79
C GLU A 334 -6.46 -24.38 -23.05
N ALA A 335 -7.48 -23.77 -22.46
CA ALA A 335 -7.72 -22.32 -22.55
C ALA A 335 -6.56 -21.51 -21.99
N LYS A 336 -6.03 -21.94 -20.84
CA LYS A 336 -4.90 -21.29 -20.17
C LYS A 336 -3.64 -21.33 -21.03
N GLU A 337 -3.21 -22.52 -21.47
CA GLU A 337 -1.99 -22.70 -22.24
C GLU A 337 -2.10 -22.10 -23.66
N GLY A 338 -3.26 -22.24 -24.31
CA GLY A 338 -3.46 -21.82 -25.69
C GLY A 338 -3.77 -20.34 -25.88
N VAL A 339 -4.43 -19.70 -24.91
CA VAL A 339 -4.96 -18.34 -25.08
C VAL A 339 -4.54 -17.41 -23.94
N LEU A 340 -4.75 -17.79 -22.66
CA LEU A 340 -4.63 -16.85 -21.55
C LEU A 340 -3.18 -16.59 -21.15
N ASP A 341 -2.32 -17.60 -21.05
CA ASP A 341 -0.91 -17.43 -20.70
C ASP A 341 -0.13 -16.60 -21.74
N PRO A 342 -0.32 -16.77 -23.06
CA PRO A 342 0.25 -15.87 -24.05
C PRO A 342 -0.14 -14.40 -23.86
N LEU A 343 -1.41 -14.12 -23.49
CA LEU A 343 -1.87 -12.76 -23.21
C LEU A 343 -1.30 -12.22 -21.90
N LEU A 344 -1.24 -13.06 -20.87
CA LEU A 344 -0.63 -12.69 -19.59
C LEU A 344 0.87 -12.44 -19.74
N ALA A 345 1.57 -13.16 -20.62
CA ALA A 345 2.98 -12.94 -20.93
C ALA A 345 3.26 -11.54 -21.51
N LEU A 346 2.35 -11.02 -22.35
CA LEU A 346 2.44 -9.65 -22.86
C LEU A 346 2.32 -8.59 -21.75
N ALA A 347 1.58 -8.91 -20.70
CA ALA A 347 1.44 -8.07 -19.52
C ALA A 347 2.54 -8.32 -18.46
N GLY A 348 3.35 -9.37 -18.60
CA GLY A 348 4.36 -9.81 -17.64
C GLY A 348 3.80 -10.62 -16.47
N PHE A 349 2.60 -11.18 -16.59
CA PHE A 349 1.87 -11.85 -15.50
C PHE A 349 1.76 -13.38 -15.66
N ASP A 350 2.38 -13.95 -16.66
CA ASP A 350 2.34 -15.40 -16.96
C ASP A 350 3.08 -16.28 -15.94
N ARG A 351 3.92 -15.69 -15.09
CA ARG A 351 4.67 -16.41 -14.06
C ARG A 351 4.12 -16.18 -12.65
N LEU A 352 3.04 -15.43 -12.53
CA LEU A 352 2.45 -15.12 -11.23
C LEU A 352 1.93 -16.40 -10.54
N LEU A 353 2.40 -16.62 -9.35
CA LEU A 353 1.91 -17.65 -8.41
C LEU A 353 0.93 -17.05 -7.41
N TRP A 354 1.09 -15.76 -7.12
CA TRP A 354 0.27 -15.06 -6.16
C TRP A 354 0.13 -13.58 -6.53
N THR A 355 -1.09 -13.10 -6.33
CA THR A 355 -1.43 -11.68 -6.51
C THR A 355 -2.27 -11.20 -5.34
N ALA A 356 -2.07 -9.96 -4.91
CA ALA A 356 -2.90 -9.39 -3.85
C ALA A 356 -3.24 -7.92 -4.07
N SER A 357 -4.28 -7.49 -3.35
CA SER A 357 -4.68 -6.11 -3.18
C SER A 357 -5.03 -5.83 -1.72
N ALA A 358 -4.85 -4.58 -1.29
CA ALA A 358 -5.26 -4.09 0.01
C ALA A 358 -5.30 -2.56 0.04
N ALA A 359 -5.46 -1.99 1.23
CA ALA A 359 -5.46 -0.55 1.56
C ALA A 359 -6.73 0.21 1.16
N ALA A 360 -7.51 -0.26 0.21
CA ALA A 360 -8.83 0.25 -0.16
C ALA A 360 -9.68 -0.89 -0.75
N PRO A 361 -11.01 -0.78 -0.77
CA PRO A 361 -11.87 -1.79 -1.39
C PRO A 361 -11.55 -1.96 -2.87
N MET A 362 -11.43 -3.20 -3.33
CA MET A 362 -11.25 -3.55 -4.74
C MET A 362 -12.61 -3.63 -5.43
N PRO A 363 -12.82 -2.97 -6.59
CA PRO A 363 -14.03 -3.16 -7.37
C PRO A 363 -14.17 -4.63 -7.81
N VAL A 364 -15.31 -5.22 -7.49
CA VAL A 364 -15.56 -6.66 -7.75
C VAL A 364 -15.43 -7.00 -9.24
N ASP A 365 -15.83 -6.08 -10.13
CA ASP A 365 -15.71 -6.28 -11.58
C ASP A 365 -14.26 -6.35 -12.05
N VAL A 366 -13.33 -5.65 -11.37
CA VAL A 366 -11.89 -5.76 -11.65
C VAL A 366 -11.36 -7.12 -11.21
N VAL A 367 -11.76 -7.60 -10.03
CA VAL A 367 -11.39 -8.96 -9.58
C VAL A 367 -11.93 -10.02 -10.54
N ARG A 368 -13.21 -9.91 -10.94
CA ARG A 368 -13.84 -10.82 -11.92
C ARG A 368 -13.21 -10.75 -13.30
N PHE A 369 -12.74 -9.56 -13.72
CA PHE A 369 -12.00 -9.41 -14.96
C PHE A 369 -10.71 -10.27 -14.92
N TRP A 370 -9.91 -10.14 -13.87
CA TRP A 370 -8.67 -10.90 -13.72
C TRP A 370 -8.95 -12.41 -13.51
N ALA A 371 -10.02 -12.77 -12.81
CA ALA A 371 -10.47 -14.16 -12.69
C ALA A 371 -10.78 -14.80 -14.07
N GLY A 372 -11.21 -14.00 -15.06
CA GLY A 372 -11.35 -14.45 -16.45
C GLY A 372 -10.02 -14.82 -17.14
N PHE A 373 -8.90 -14.40 -16.59
CA PHE A 373 -7.55 -14.84 -17.00
C PHE A 373 -6.98 -15.92 -16.08
N GLY A 374 -7.77 -16.41 -15.12
CA GLY A 374 -7.33 -17.39 -14.12
C GLY A 374 -6.52 -16.77 -12.98
N LEU A 375 -6.38 -15.44 -12.95
CA LEU A 375 -5.71 -14.72 -11.86
C LEU A 375 -6.75 -14.27 -10.82
N VAL A 376 -6.67 -14.81 -9.61
CA VAL A 376 -7.49 -14.35 -8.49
C VAL A 376 -6.68 -13.35 -7.69
N VAL A 377 -7.07 -12.07 -7.75
CA VAL A 377 -6.46 -11.04 -6.91
C VAL A 377 -6.98 -11.25 -5.48
N MET A 378 -6.08 -11.64 -4.58
CA MET A 378 -6.38 -11.94 -3.18
C MET A 378 -6.51 -10.65 -2.38
N ASP A 379 -7.75 -10.26 -2.05
CA ASP A 379 -7.96 -9.12 -1.17
C ASP A 379 -7.51 -9.43 0.25
N ALA A 380 -6.82 -8.46 0.85
CA ALA A 380 -6.37 -8.49 2.22
C ALA A 380 -6.81 -7.23 2.96
N TRP A 381 -7.05 -7.36 4.25
CA TRP A 381 -7.41 -6.25 5.12
C TRP A 381 -6.55 -6.21 6.37
N GLY A 382 -6.28 -5.00 6.79
CA GLY A 382 -5.56 -4.69 8.01
C GLY A 382 -5.16 -3.23 8.07
N LEU A 383 -4.52 -2.86 9.16
CA LEU A 383 -4.19 -1.49 9.53
C LEU A 383 -2.71 -1.40 9.89
N THR A 384 -2.18 -0.19 9.99
CA THR A 384 -0.85 0.02 10.58
C THR A 384 -0.82 -0.48 12.03
N GLU A 385 -1.90 -0.27 12.76
CA GLU A 385 -2.12 -0.69 14.15
C GLU A 385 -2.14 -2.20 14.34
N THR A 386 -2.31 -2.96 13.25
CA THR A 386 -2.28 -4.43 13.24
C THR A 386 -1.02 -4.99 12.55
N THR A 387 0.02 -4.17 12.38
CA THR A 387 1.28 -4.55 11.69
C THR A 387 1.05 -4.95 10.22
N GLY A 388 -0.03 -4.46 9.61
CA GLY A 388 -0.47 -4.83 8.26
C GLY A 388 -1.64 -5.82 8.30
N VAL A 389 -1.47 -6.98 7.67
CA VAL A 389 -2.57 -7.90 7.37
C VAL A 389 -3.13 -8.58 8.62
N VAL A 390 -4.46 -8.54 8.77
CA VAL A 390 -5.24 -9.31 9.76
C VAL A 390 -5.97 -10.46 9.09
N THR A 391 -6.63 -10.16 7.95
CA THR A 391 -7.36 -11.17 7.16
C THR A 391 -6.89 -11.12 5.71
N ILE A 392 -6.92 -12.26 5.05
CA ILE A 392 -6.53 -12.37 3.64
C ILE A 392 -7.25 -13.54 2.98
N ASN A 393 -7.64 -13.36 1.73
CA ASN A 393 -7.95 -14.45 0.83
C ASN A 393 -6.68 -15.24 0.48
N SER A 394 -6.78 -16.54 0.33
CA SER A 394 -5.64 -17.40 -0.03
C SER A 394 -6.00 -18.31 -1.21
N PRO A 395 -5.00 -18.88 -1.90
CA PRO A 395 -5.28 -19.84 -2.98
C PRO A 395 -6.12 -21.04 -2.54
N ALA A 396 -6.04 -21.43 -1.26
CA ALA A 396 -6.81 -22.53 -0.68
C ALA A 396 -8.24 -22.13 -0.28
N ALA A 397 -8.47 -20.86 0.07
CA ALA A 397 -9.78 -20.38 0.53
C ALA A 397 -9.95 -18.88 0.21
N PHE A 398 -10.87 -18.56 -0.68
CA PHE A 398 -11.17 -17.17 -1.05
C PHE A 398 -12.66 -16.98 -1.35
N ARG A 399 -13.12 -15.75 -1.22
CA ARG A 399 -14.44 -15.26 -1.68
C ARG A 399 -14.22 -13.91 -2.35
N ILE A 400 -14.65 -13.77 -3.59
CA ILE A 400 -14.53 -12.51 -4.33
C ILE A 400 -15.41 -11.46 -3.67
N GLY A 401 -14.79 -10.34 -3.27
CA GLY A 401 -15.45 -9.24 -2.56
C GLY A 401 -15.30 -9.29 -1.04
N SER A 402 -14.85 -10.43 -0.47
CA SER A 402 -14.43 -10.49 0.92
C SER A 402 -12.95 -10.12 1.05
N VAL A 403 -12.53 -9.78 2.27
CA VAL A 403 -11.12 -9.58 2.62
C VAL A 403 -10.50 -10.81 3.29
N GLY A 404 -11.11 -11.99 3.07
CA GLY A 404 -10.58 -13.28 3.47
C GLY A 404 -10.80 -13.64 4.93
N LYS A 405 -9.99 -14.60 5.41
CA LYS A 405 -10.07 -15.14 6.77
C LYS A 405 -8.96 -14.62 7.65
N PRO A 406 -9.15 -14.62 8.99
CA PRO A 406 -8.11 -14.22 9.93
C PRO A 406 -6.82 -15.05 9.78
N LEU A 407 -5.68 -14.38 9.86
CA LEU A 407 -4.38 -15.05 9.95
C LEU A 407 -4.23 -15.81 11.27
N ALA A 408 -3.38 -16.82 11.27
CA ALA A 408 -3.09 -17.59 12.47
C ALA A 408 -2.66 -16.70 13.64
N GLY A 409 -3.31 -16.87 14.79
CA GLY A 409 -3.09 -16.07 15.99
C GLY A 409 -3.90 -14.78 16.07
N MET A 410 -4.62 -14.39 15.01
CA MET A 410 -5.53 -13.25 15.03
C MET A 410 -6.97 -13.69 15.28
N GLU A 411 -7.66 -12.92 16.11
CA GLU A 411 -9.09 -13.07 16.36
C GLU A 411 -9.83 -11.86 15.80
N VAL A 412 -10.96 -12.11 15.15
CA VAL A 412 -11.84 -11.06 14.59
C VAL A 412 -13.25 -11.31 15.11
N ARG A 413 -13.90 -10.25 15.56
CA ARG A 413 -15.34 -10.25 15.89
C ARG A 413 -15.99 -8.96 15.39
N VAL A 414 -17.29 -8.99 15.28
CA VAL A 414 -18.10 -7.81 14.94
C VAL A 414 -18.90 -7.42 16.19
N ALA A 415 -18.81 -6.15 16.57
CA ALA A 415 -19.57 -5.59 17.67
C ALA A 415 -21.04 -5.35 17.28
N ASP A 416 -21.92 -5.06 18.26
CA ASP A 416 -23.38 -4.87 18.03
C ASP A 416 -23.70 -3.74 17.05
N ASP A 417 -22.82 -2.74 16.97
CA ASP A 417 -22.94 -1.60 16.04
C ASP A 417 -22.29 -1.87 14.66
N GLY A 418 -21.83 -3.09 14.42
CA GLY A 418 -21.21 -3.51 13.17
C GLY A 418 -19.71 -3.21 13.08
N GLU A 419 -19.08 -2.64 14.12
CA GLU A 419 -17.65 -2.37 14.10
C GLU A 419 -16.82 -3.65 14.20
N VAL A 420 -15.84 -3.78 13.31
CA VAL A 420 -14.89 -4.89 13.32
C VAL A 420 -13.88 -4.66 14.44
N MET A 421 -13.79 -5.64 15.34
CA MET A 421 -12.86 -5.68 16.46
C MET A 421 -11.82 -6.76 16.21
N VAL A 422 -10.56 -6.46 16.55
CA VAL A 422 -9.45 -7.42 16.35
C VAL A 422 -8.63 -7.59 17.61
N ARG A 423 -8.09 -8.80 17.81
CA ARG A 423 -7.18 -9.14 18.90
C ARG A 423 -6.10 -10.08 18.40
N GLY A 424 -4.88 -9.96 18.91
CA GLY A 424 -3.81 -10.90 18.57
C GLY A 424 -2.41 -10.31 18.77
N PRO A 425 -1.37 -11.10 18.54
CA PRO A 425 0.02 -10.75 18.84
C PRO A 425 0.60 -9.65 17.93
N PHE A 426 -0.08 -9.32 16.83
CA PHE A 426 0.37 -8.30 15.87
C PHE A 426 -0.36 -6.97 16.05
N VAL A 427 -1.31 -6.88 16.99
CA VAL A 427 -1.98 -5.64 17.35
C VAL A 427 -1.04 -4.79 18.20
N PHE A 428 -0.92 -3.52 17.88
CA PHE A 428 -0.03 -2.60 18.57
C PHE A 428 -0.44 -2.37 20.04
N ALA A 429 0.51 -1.92 20.85
CA ALA A 429 0.24 -1.59 22.25
C ALA A 429 -0.48 -0.24 22.43
N GLY A 430 -0.47 0.62 21.40
CA GLY A 430 -1.05 1.96 21.40
C GLY A 430 -0.25 2.95 20.56
N TYR A 431 -0.77 4.17 20.44
CA TYR A 431 -0.12 5.26 19.73
C TYR A 431 1.01 5.87 20.57
N LEU A 432 2.09 6.28 19.91
CA LEU A 432 3.19 7.00 20.54
C LEU A 432 2.65 8.27 21.22
N ARG A 433 3.06 8.50 22.48
CA ARG A 433 2.82 9.77 23.15
C ARG A 433 3.84 10.79 22.68
N GLY A 434 3.52 11.97 22.33
CA GLY A 434 4.42 13.00 21.81
C GLY A 434 5.53 13.48 22.77
N GLU A 435 6.21 12.57 23.45
CA GLU A 435 7.26 12.84 24.44
C GLU A 435 8.68 12.52 23.92
N GLY A 436 8.85 12.40 22.59
CA GLY A 436 10.14 12.04 21.96
C GLY A 436 10.51 10.57 22.11
N HIS A 437 11.83 10.28 22.09
CA HIS A 437 12.30 8.90 22.23
C HIS A 437 12.04 8.39 23.63
N GLY A 438 11.50 7.21 23.76
CA GLY A 438 11.15 6.60 25.05
C GLY A 438 9.78 7.00 25.56
N GLY A 439 9.03 7.84 24.85
CA GLY A 439 7.63 8.11 25.11
C GLY A 439 6.83 6.83 25.23
N GLY A 440 5.93 6.74 26.22
CA GLY A 440 4.99 5.63 26.36
C GLY A 440 4.04 5.53 25.16
N VAL A 441 3.16 4.57 25.19
CA VAL A 441 2.04 4.47 24.24
C VAL A 441 0.73 4.79 24.95
N ASP A 442 -0.25 5.31 24.19
CA ASP A 442 -1.55 5.69 24.72
C ASP A 442 -2.66 5.21 23.79
N GLY A 443 -3.74 4.74 24.42
CA GLY A 443 -4.89 4.20 23.69
C GLY A 443 -4.51 3.02 22.80
N GLY A 444 -5.40 2.21 22.45
CA GLY A 444 -5.16 1.03 21.61
C GLY A 444 -6.24 0.03 21.90
N CYS A 445 -5.87 -1.04 22.61
CA CYS A 445 -6.82 -2.09 22.97
C CYS A 445 -7.60 -1.75 24.24
N ASP A 446 -8.80 -2.34 24.35
CA ASP A 446 -9.55 -2.38 25.60
C ASP A 446 -8.90 -3.33 26.64
N ALA A 447 -9.54 -3.47 27.81
CA ALA A 447 -9.03 -4.29 28.93
C ALA A 447 -8.89 -5.79 28.56
N ASP A 448 -9.66 -6.26 27.59
CA ASP A 448 -9.64 -7.65 27.10
C ASP A 448 -8.72 -7.84 25.89
N GLY A 449 -7.98 -6.80 25.49
CA GLY A 449 -7.03 -6.82 24.39
C GLY A 449 -7.66 -6.62 23.00
N TRP A 450 -8.92 -6.21 22.89
CA TRP A 450 -9.58 -5.92 21.63
C TRP A 450 -9.30 -4.49 21.16
N PHE A 451 -8.93 -4.36 19.89
CA PHE A 451 -8.76 -3.09 19.22
C PHE A 451 -9.97 -2.78 18.33
N ALA A 452 -10.56 -1.60 18.52
CA ALA A 452 -11.65 -1.08 17.70
C ALA A 452 -11.08 -0.45 16.42
N THR A 453 -11.32 -1.08 15.27
CA THR A 453 -10.64 -0.73 14.02
C THR A 453 -11.20 0.51 13.33
N GLY A 454 -12.43 0.90 13.68
CA GLY A 454 -13.17 1.93 12.98
C GLY A 454 -13.73 1.48 11.63
N ASP A 455 -13.56 0.22 11.25
CA ASP A 455 -14.15 -0.37 10.05
C ASP A 455 -15.46 -1.09 10.40
N ILE A 456 -16.47 -0.98 9.55
CA ILE A 456 -17.74 -1.68 9.65
C ILE A 456 -17.72 -2.88 8.72
N GLY A 457 -18.24 -4.01 9.18
CA GLY A 457 -18.26 -5.23 8.40
C GLY A 457 -19.08 -6.35 9.03
N HIS A 458 -19.00 -7.52 8.42
CA HIS A 458 -19.61 -8.75 8.95
C HIS A 458 -18.74 -9.97 8.61
N LEU A 459 -18.90 -11.03 9.40
CA LEU A 459 -18.38 -12.36 9.11
C LEU A 459 -19.50 -13.19 8.51
N ASP A 460 -19.21 -13.90 7.42
CA ASP A 460 -20.15 -14.90 6.90
C ASP A 460 -20.04 -16.24 7.68
N ASP A 461 -20.94 -17.18 7.36
CA ASP A 461 -21.01 -18.49 8.03
C ASP A 461 -19.73 -19.33 7.83
N ASP A 462 -18.97 -19.05 6.78
CA ASP A 462 -17.69 -19.70 6.49
C ASP A 462 -16.49 -19.00 7.14
N GLY A 463 -16.71 -17.88 7.84
CA GLY A 463 -15.71 -17.08 8.55
C GLY A 463 -14.89 -16.13 7.68
N PHE A 464 -15.38 -15.79 6.49
CA PHE A 464 -14.79 -14.69 5.69
C PHE A 464 -15.28 -13.34 6.20
N LEU A 465 -14.38 -12.39 6.28
CA LEU A 465 -14.68 -11.01 6.65
C LEU A 465 -15.06 -10.19 5.42
N TRP A 466 -16.14 -9.45 5.54
CA TRP A 466 -16.63 -8.49 4.54
C TRP A 466 -16.59 -7.10 5.15
N ILE A 467 -15.78 -6.19 4.57
CA ILE A 467 -15.73 -4.79 4.99
C ILE A 467 -16.70 -3.99 4.13
N THR A 468 -17.56 -3.23 4.79
CA THR A 468 -18.56 -2.42 4.09
C THR A 468 -18.17 -0.95 4.01
N ASP A 469 -17.67 -0.36 5.11
CA ASP A 469 -17.20 1.04 5.12
C ASP A 469 -16.43 1.38 6.40
N ARG A 470 -16.04 2.64 6.54
CA ARG A 470 -15.52 3.25 7.76
C ARG A 470 -16.66 3.79 8.64
N LYS A 471 -16.64 3.48 9.93
CA LYS A 471 -17.66 3.92 10.90
C LYS A 471 -17.88 5.44 10.90
N LYS A 472 -16.82 6.22 10.81
CA LYS A 472 -16.85 7.69 10.79
C LYS A 472 -17.25 8.29 9.43
N GLU A 473 -17.31 7.48 8.38
CA GLU A 473 -17.62 7.91 7.02
C GLU A 473 -19.05 7.56 6.60
N LEU A 474 -19.74 6.72 7.38
CA LEU A 474 -21.14 6.39 7.11
C LEU A 474 -21.99 7.66 7.02
N ILE A 475 -22.78 7.73 5.94
CA ILE A 475 -23.75 8.79 5.73
C ILE A 475 -25.05 8.39 6.42
N VAL A 476 -25.53 9.24 7.34
CA VAL A 476 -26.85 9.08 7.97
C VAL A 476 -27.83 10.03 7.26
N THR A 477 -28.70 9.47 6.42
CA THR A 477 -29.69 10.27 5.70
C THR A 477 -30.73 10.88 6.65
N SER A 478 -31.48 11.90 6.20
CA SER A 478 -32.56 12.51 6.99
C SER A 478 -33.67 11.53 7.39
N THR A 479 -33.74 10.37 6.73
CA THR A 479 -34.66 9.28 7.08
C THR A 479 -34.09 8.30 8.09
N GLY A 480 -32.89 8.56 8.63
CA GLY A 480 -32.20 7.71 9.60
C GLY A 480 -31.57 6.44 9.01
N LYS A 481 -31.44 6.35 7.68
CA LYS A 481 -30.78 5.21 7.03
C LYS A 481 -29.28 5.46 6.91
N ASN A 482 -28.49 4.45 7.28
CA ASN A 482 -27.05 4.43 7.05
C ASN A 482 -26.77 4.01 5.61
N VAL A 483 -25.90 4.76 4.96
CA VAL A 483 -25.37 4.47 3.62
C VAL A 483 -23.86 4.45 3.70
N ALA A 484 -23.26 3.42 3.14
CA ALA A 484 -21.82 3.27 2.97
C ALA A 484 -21.36 4.04 1.71
N PRO A 485 -20.73 5.23 1.84
CA PRO A 485 -20.35 6.02 0.67
C PRO A 485 -19.35 5.29 -0.23
N ALA A 486 -18.44 4.49 0.34
CA ALA A 486 -17.45 3.76 -0.43
C ALA A 486 -18.07 2.78 -1.43
N LEU A 487 -19.19 2.13 -1.08
CA LEU A 487 -19.91 1.23 -1.97
C LEU A 487 -20.40 1.98 -3.22
N VAL A 488 -21.03 3.14 -3.01
CA VAL A 488 -21.58 3.96 -4.09
C VAL A 488 -20.47 4.58 -4.96
N GLU A 489 -19.43 5.09 -4.31
CA GLU A 489 -18.26 5.68 -4.99
C GLU A 489 -17.50 4.65 -5.84
N ASN A 490 -17.37 3.43 -5.35
CA ASN A 490 -16.74 2.36 -6.11
C ASN A 490 -17.60 1.97 -7.34
N ALA A 491 -18.92 1.90 -7.18
CA ALA A 491 -19.81 1.65 -8.31
C ALA A 491 -19.71 2.73 -9.40
N LEU A 492 -19.53 4.00 -9.02
CA LEU A 492 -19.31 5.11 -9.96
C LEU A 492 -17.94 5.02 -10.64
N LYS A 493 -16.88 4.66 -9.90
CA LYS A 493 -15.51 4.55 -10.40
C LYS A 493 -15.24 3.33 -11.28
N GLU A 494 -16.18 2.39 -11.40
CA GLU A 494 -16.04 1.29 -12.36
C GLU A 494 -16.01 1.76 -13.81
N HIS A 495 -16.58 2.95 -14.08
CA HIS A 495 -16.50 3.55 -15.41
C HIS A 495 -15.13 4.22 -15.61
N PRO A 496 -14.40 3.91 -16.72
CA PRO A 496 -13.03 4.39 -16.93
C PRO A 496 -12.83 5.91 -16.90
N LEU A 497 -13.88 6.68 -17.24
CA LEU A 497 -13.81 8.15 -17.21
C LEU A 497 -13.85 8.73 -15.80
N VAL A 498 -14.31 7.98 -14.78
CA VAL A 498 -14.46 8.46 -13.41
C VAL A 498 -13.20 8.10 -12.61
N GLY A 499 -12.32 9.07 -12.44
CA GLY A 499 -11.07 8.89 -11.67
C GLY A 499 -11.30 8.93 -10.17
N GLN A 500 -12.13 9.86 -9.69
CA GLN A 500 -12.49 10.00 -8.28
C GLN A 500 -13.98 10.33 -8.13
N ALA A 501 -14.56 9.90 -7.02
CA ALA A 501 -15.94 10.18 -6.65
C ALA A 501 -16.03 10.46 -5.15
N LEU A 502 -16.80 11.50 -4.76
CA LEU A 502 -17.20 11.75 -3.39
C LEU A 502 -18.72 11.76 -3.32
N VAL A 503 -19.29 10.90 -2.50
CA VAL A 503 -20.74 10.87 -2.22
C VAL A 503 -21.05 11.70 -0.99
N HIS A 504 -22.13 12.49 -1.06
CA HIS A 504 -22.65 13.28 0.05
C HIS A 504 -24.16 13.11 0.19
N GLY A 505 -24.65 13.11 1.45
CA GLY A 505 -26.08 12.92 1.75
C GLY A 505 -26.38 12.93 3.25
N ASP A 506 -25.38 13.28 4.08
CA ASP A 506 -25.54 13.32 5.53
C ASP A 506 -26.60 14.35 5.94
N GLY A 507 -27.63 13.92 6.70
CA GLY A 507 -28.80 14.73 7.03
C GLY A 507 -29.70 15.11 5.84
N ARG A 508 -29.45 14.63 4.63
CA ARG A 508 -30.19 14.95 3.41
C ARG A 508 -31.15 13.83 3.00
N SER A 509 -32.15 14.16 2.18
CA SER A 509 -33.18 13.21 1.75
C SER A 509 -32.75 12.28 0.61
N TYR A 510 -31.67 12.60 -0.08
CA TYR A 510 -31.07 11.81 -1.16
C TYR A 510 -29.56 12.05 -1.28
N LEU A 511 -28.89 11.19 -2.02
CA LEU A 511 -27.45 11.29 -2.25
C LEU A 511 -27.14 12.10 -3.49
N VAL A 512 -26.06 12.87 -3.42
CA VAL A 512 -25.43 13.56 -4.54
C VAL A 512 -23.95 13.17 -4.64
N ALA A 513 -23.32 13.38 -5.81
CA ALA A 513 -21.92 13.08 -6.00
C ALA A 513 -21.13 14.24 -6.61
N LEU A 514 -19.88 14.39 -6.19
CA LEU A 514 -18.85 15.09 -6.92
C LEU A 514 -18.01 14.06 -7.65
N LEU A 515 -17.83 14.22 -8.95
CA LEU A 515 -17.05 13.32 -9.81
C LEU A 515 -15.87 14.08 -10.41
N VAL A 516 -14.73 13.41 -10.51
CA VAL A 516 -13.52 13.92 -11.15
C VAL A 516 -13.14 12.98 -12.27
N LEU A 517 -12.84 13.52 -13.44
CA LEU A 517 -12.39 12.73 -14.59
C LEU A 517 -11.04 12.08 -14.31
N ASP A 518 -10.83 10.89 -14.86
CA ASP A 518 -9.53 10.26 -14.84
C ASP A 518 -8.54 11.01 -15.74
N PRO A 519 -7.38 11.46 -15.23
CA PRO A 519 -6.46 12.32 -15.97
C PRO A 519 -5.78 11.63 -17.15
N GLU A 520 -5.76 10.30 -17.20
CA GLU A 520 -5.16 9.53 -18.30
C GLU A 520 -6.25 8.99 -19.26
N MET A 521 -7.33 8.45 -18.68
CA MET A 521 -8.37 7.79 -19.48
C MET A 521 -9.31 8.77 -20.18
N ALA A 522 -9.62 9.91 -19.57
CA ALA A 522 -10.53 10.88 -20.18
C ALA A 522 -9.94 11.54 -21.44
N PRO A 523 -8.68 11.99 -21.46
CA PRO A 523 -8.05 12.47 -22.70
C PRO A 523 -7.94 11.37 -23.78
N ALA A 524 -7.60 10.14 -23.40
CA ALA A 524 -7.48 9.02 -24.33
C ALA A 524 -8.86 8.67 -24.96
N TRP A 525 -9.92 8.66 -24.16
CA TRP A 525 -11.29 8.46 -24.62
C TRP A 525 -11.73 9.59 -25.56
N ALA A 526 -11.46 10.85 -25.19
CA ALA A 526 -11.77 12.01 -26.00
C ALA A 526 -11.09 11.95 -27.38
N ALA A 527 -9.80 11.62 -27.41
CA ALA A 527 -9.05 11.46 -28.65
C ALA A 527 -9.64 10.35 -29.54
N ALA A 528 -10.05 9.21 -28.96
CA ALA A 528 -10.67 8.10 -29.69
C ALA A 528 -12.04 8.49 -30.28
N HIS A 529 -12.71 9.51 -29.72
CA HIS A 529 -14.00 10.02 -30.19
C HIS A 529 -13.89 11.32 -31.02
N GLY A 530 -12.66 11.71 -31.42
CA GLY A 530 -12.41 12.90 -32.22
C GLY A 530 -12.63 14.23 -31.49
N ILE A 531 -12.59 14.23 -30.16
CA ILE A 531 -12.77 15.40 -29.32
C ILE A 531 -11.40 16.04 -29.06
N GLY A 532 -11.14 17.19 -29.69
CA GLY A 532 -9.87 17.92 -29.58
C GLY A 532 -9.95 19.05 -28.56
N THR A 533 -10.08 18.74 -27.28
CA THR A 533 -10.17 19.74 -26.19
C THR A 533 -9.04 19.54 -25.16
N THR A 534 -8.75 20.61 -24.40
CA THR A 534 -7.83 20.52 -23.26
C THR A 534 -8.48 19.73 -22.11
N PRO A 535 -7.70 19.08 -21.24
CA PRO A 535 -8.26 18.30 -20.11
C PRO A 535 -9.25 19.08 -19.23
N GLY A 536 -9.04 20.38 -19.00
CA GLY A 536 -9.94 21.22 -18.22
C GLY A 536 -11.30 21.48 -18.88
N GLU A 537 -11.38 21.42 -20.22
CA GLU A 537 -12.63 21.62 -20.98
C GLU A 537 -13.43 20.35 -21.15
N LEU A 538 -12.82 19.18 -20.91
CA LEU A 538 -13.49 17.88 -21.07
C LEU A 538 -14.68 17.72 -20.11
N ALA A 539 -14.62 18.24 -18.91
CA ALA A 539 -15.69 18.15 -17.92
C ALA A 539 -16.99 18.84 -18.39
N ASP A 540 -16.89 19.85 -19.25
CA ASP A 540 -18.03 20.59 -19.80
C ASP A 540 -18.43 20.10 -21.19
N HIS A 541 -17.68 19.19 -21.81
CA HIS A 541 -17.97 18.70 -23.14
C HIS A 541 -19.24 17.80 -23.15
N PRO A 542 -20.23 18.07 -24.03
CA PRO A 542 -21.52 17.34 -24.02
C PRO A 542 -21.39 15.82 -24.16
N ALA A 543 -20.47 15.33 -25.01
CA ALA A 543 -20.26 13.91 -25.20
C ALA A 543 -19.65 13.23 -23.95
N VAL A 544 -18.74 13.91 -23.25
CA VAL A 544 -18.17 13.41 -22.00
C VAL A 544 -19.24 13.37 -20.91
N ARG A 545 -20.06 14.42 -20.80
CA ARG A 545 -21.19 14.43 -19.85
C ARG A 545 -22.20 13.32 -20.13
N ALA A 546 -22.56 13.10 -21.39
CA ALA A 546 -23.47 12.02 -21.77
C ALA A 546 -22.88 10.62 -21.42
N GLU A 547 -21.56 10.45 -21.51
CA GLU A 547 -20.89 9.21 -21.11
C GLU A 547 -20.89 9.03 -19.58
N VAL A 548 -20.63 10.11 -18.84
CA VAL A 548 -20.73 10.10 -17.38
C VAL A 548 -22.16 9.89 -16.89
N ASP A 549 -23.18 10.45 -17.58
CA ASP A 549 -24.59 10.16 -17.29
C ASP A 549 -24.87 8.66 -17.38
N ARG A 550 -24.40 7.99 -18.45
CA ARG A 550 -24.51 6.53 -18.60
C ARG A 550 -23.80 5.77 -17.48
N ALA A 551 -22.62 6.24 -17.06
CA ALA A 551 -21.90 5.66 -15.94
C ALA A 551 -22.70 5.73 -14.63
N VAL A 552 -23.30 6.88 -14.34
CA VAL A 552 -24.14 7.09 -13.14
C VAL A 552 -25.41 6.24 -13.22
N GLU A 553 -26.07 6.14 -14.38
CA GLU A 553 -27.23 5.27 -14.57
C GLU A 553 -26.88 3.80 -14.36
N ALA A 554 -25.74 3.33 -14.92
CA ALA A 554 -25.28 1.96 -14.75
C ALA A 554 -24.95 1.63 -13.28
N ALA A 555 -24.30 2.56 -12.56
CA ALA A 555 -24.06 2.42 -11.13
C ALA A 555 -25.38 2.37 -10.35
N ASN A 556 -26.31 3.29 -10.59
CA ASN A 556 -27.60 3.35 -9.92
C ASN A 556 -28.46 2.10 -10.15
N ALA A 557 -28.37 1.46 -11.31
CA ALA A 557 -29.12 0.24 -11.61
C ALA A 557 -28.76 -0.94 -10.68
N ARG A 558 -27.59 -0.91 -10.04
CA ARG A 558 -27.11 -1.95 -9.11
C ARG A 558 -27.25 -1.56 -7.65
N LEU A 559 -27.59 -0.31 -7.37
CA LEU A 559 -27.72 0.24 -6.03
C LEU A 559 -29.19 0.24 -5.58
N ASN A 560 -29.41 0.05 -4.28
CA ASN A 560 -30.77 0.20 -3.76
C ASN A 560 -31.21 1.68 -3.81
N ARG A 561 -32.52 1.91 -3.71
CA ARG A 561 -33.11 3.24 -3.91
C ARG A 561 -32.53 4.33 -3.02
N THR A 562 -32.07 4.00 -1.83
CA THR A 562 -31.50 4.95 -0.87
C THR A 562 -30.03 5.26 -1.15
N GLU A 563 -29.35 4.41 -1.88
CA GLU A 563 -27.93 4.54 -2.26
C GLU A 563 -27.77 5.20 -3.63
N GLN A 564 -28.87 5.36 -4.40
CA GLN A 564 -28.82 5.94 -5.73
C GLN A 564 -28.48 7.43 -5.71
N ILE A 565 -27.54 7.82 -6.56
CA ILE A 565 -27.19 9.23 -6.82
C ILE A 565 -28.30 9.89 -7.62
N LYS A 566 -28.83 10.98 -7.10
CA LYS A 566 -29.91 11.74 -7.76
C LYS A 566 -29.39 12.88 -8.62
N LYS A 567 -28.30 13.50 -8.21
CA LYS A 567 -27.65 14.56 -8.96
C LYS A 567 -26.13 14.44 -8.74
N TYR A 568 -25.37 14.90 -9.70
CA TYR A 568 -23.91 14.98 -9.56
C TYR A 568 -23.35 16.25 -10.19
N ARG A 569 -22.12 16.59 -9.82
CA ARG A 569 -21.31 17.60 -10.50
C ARG A 569 -20.01 16.96 -10.98
N LEU A 570 -19.73 17.08 -12.27
CA LEU A 570 -18.44 16.76 -12.83
C LEU A 570 -17.51 17.97 -12.65
N LEU A 571 -16.37 17.76 -11.99
CA LEU A 571 -15.38 18.79 -11.70
C LEU A 571 -14.30 18.82 -12.78
N ASP A 572 -13.78 20.01 -13.04
CA ASP A 572 -12.74 20.30 -14.03
C ASP A 572 -11.31 20.09 -13.50
N LYS A 573 -11.17 19.97 -12.17
CA LYS A 573 -9.86 19.85 -11.49
C LYS A 573 -9.69 18.48 -10.86
N GLU A 574 -8.50 17.92 -11.09
CA GLU A 574 -8.04 16.72 -10.40
C GLU A 574 -7.81 16.99 -8.91
N TRP A 575 -8.17 16.01 -8.06
CA TRP A 575 -7.83 16.03 -6.64
C TRP A 575 -6.44 15.44 -6.41
N SER A 576 -5.65 16.10 -5.56
CA SER A 576 -4.30 15.67 -5.25
C SER A 576 -3.94 15.89 -3.78
N PRO A 577 -2.84 15.30 -3.29
CA PRO A 577 -2.30 15.63 -1.97
C PRO A 577 -1.87 17.10 -1.86
N GLU A 578 -1.32 17.67 -2.92
CA GLU A 578 -0.86 19.05 -2.99
C GLU A 578 -2.01 20.05 -2.89
N SER A 579 -3.14 19.76 -3.55
CA SER A 579 -4.36 20.59 -3.48
C SER A 579 -5.20 20.32 -2.24
N GLY A 580 -4.85 19.29 -1.48
CA GLY A 580 -5.36 19.00 -0.15
C GLY A 580 -6.57 18.06 -0.08
N GLU A 581 -7.15 17.65 -1.20
CA GLU A 581 -8.31 16.75 -1.24
C GLU A 581 -7.95 15.30 -0.94
N LEU A 582 -6.70 14.91 -1.21
CA LEU A 582 -6.22 13.57 -0.91
C LEU A 582 -5.23 13.57 0.27
N THR A 583 -5.15 12.43 0.95
CA THR A 583 -4.06 12.17 1.89
C THR A 583 -2.78 11.85 1.12
N PRO A 584 -1.59 11.87 1.76
CA PRO A 584 -0.35 11.41 1.14
C PRO A 584 -0.41 9.96 0.59
N SER A 585 -1.32 9.15 1.12
CA SER A 585 -1.60 7.79 0.62
C SER A 585 -2.74 7.72 -0.40
N LEU A 586 -3.12 8.87 -1.01
CA LEU A 586 -4.14 9.02 -2.05
C LEU A 586 -5.57 8.64 -1.61
N LYS A 587 -5.87 8.68 -0.31
CA LYS A 587 -7.24 8.51 0.22
C LYS A 587 -7.96 9.85 0.28
N LEU A 588 -9.29 9.85 0.06
CA LEU A 588 -10.11 11.07 0.12
C LEU A 588 -10.08 11.72 1.52
N ARG A 589 -9.81 13.00 1.55
CA ARG A 589 -10.01 13.84 2.74
C ARG A 589 -11.42 14.43 2.71
N ARG A 590 -12.42 13.60 2.96
CA ARG A 590 -13.84 13.91 2.79
C ARG A 590 -14.26 15.23 3.41
N ARG A 591 -13.77 15.54 4.64
CA ARG A 591 -14.05 16.80 5.31
C ARG A 591 -13.54 18.00 4.50
N VAL A 592 -12.31 17.94 4.04
CA VAL A 592 -11.68 19.02 3.24
C VAL A 592 -12.43 19.22 1.93
N ILE A 593 -12.78 18.12 1.24
CA ILE A 593 -13.55 18.20 -0.02
C ILE A 593 -14.93 18.80 0.23
N ARG A 594 -15.65 18.38 1.27
CA ARG A 594 -16.96 18.95 1.62
C ARG A 594 -16.89 20.44 1.94
N GLU A 595 -15.90 20.88 2.69
CA GLU A 595 -15.68 22.29 3.01
C GLU A 595 -15.33 23.11 1.76
N LYS A 596 -14.43 22.60 0.92
CA LYS A 596 -13.95 23.28 -0.29
C LYS A 596 -15.02 23.42 -1.38
N TYR A 597 -15.90 22.44 -1.49
CA TYR A 597 -16.96 22.39 -2.51
C TYR A 597 -18.36 22.54 -1.91
N ALA A 598 -18.50 23.18 -0.73
CA ALA A 598 -19.78 23.31 -0.03
C ALA A 598 -20.87 23.94 -0.90
N ASP A 599 -20.57 25.06 -1.57
CA ASP A 599 -21.53 25.77 -2.44
C ASP A 599 -21.98 24.89 -3.62
N VAL A 600 -21.06 24.10 -4.18
CA VAL A 600 -21.37 23.17 -5.29
C VAL A 600 -22.29 22.05 -4.80
N ILE A 601 -22.00 21.48 -3.64
CA ILE A 601 -22.80 20.42 -3.02
C ILE A 601 -24.19 20.94 -2.68
N ASP A 602 -24.32 22.10 -2.04
CA ASP A 602 -25.60 22.69 -1.68
C ASP A 602 -26.43 23.06 -2.92
N GLY A 603 -25.78 23.52 -3.99
CA GLY A 603 -26.42 23.77 -5.28
C GLY A 603 -27.09 22.52 -5.89
N LEU A 604 -26.59 21.32 -5.60
CA LEU A 604 -27.20 20.07 -6.05
C LEU A 604 -28.51 19.73 -5.31
N TYR A 605 -28.78 20.35 -4.15
CA TYR A 605 -30.02 20.16 -3.39
C TYR A 605 -31.07 21.24 -3.63
N THR A 606 -30.67 22.40 -4.15
CA THR A 606 -31.56 23.57 -4.32
C THR A 606 -32.13 23.73 -5.73
N GLY A 607 -31.71 22.89 -6.70
CA GLY A 607 -32.14 22.94 -8.10
C GLY A 607 -33.14 21.87 -8.51
#